data_f20f5377724ece8061d50172da84f264
#
_entry.id   f20f5377724ece8061d50172da84f264
#
_cell.length_a   1.000
_cell.length_b   1.000
_cell.length_c   1.000
_cell.angle_alpha   90.00
_cell.angle_beta   90.00
_cell.angle_gamma   90.00
#
_symmetry.space_group_name_H-M   'P 1'
#
loop_
_entity.id
_entity.type
_entity.pdbx_description
1 polymer ?
#
loop_
_entity_poly.entity_id
_entity_poly.type
_entity_poly.pdbx_seq_one_letter_code
_entity_poly.pdbx_strand_id
1 'polypeptide(L)'
;LNDKTTTAVSVSSTTVTGGVSAIDTAYNSSGISGLGNEAITVDSGTASVFEANTLDALTSGVVTATITNNDIATLDTLTGVGNAYTISVTDTTVSAEKLNALDLKTSVAVNVLSSSITGSVTDLAFVYSTNGLTGLGNEALTVDSGTVSVDDVNVGSGLTTGTITATVTEGDMATLSGIQGSGNALTVTVTDASVSADALTTLDSKTTVAVQVESSTLT
;
A
#
# COMPACT_ATOMS: atom_id res chain seq x y z
N LEU A 1 38.60 -9.39 14.81
CA LEU A 1 39.46 -8.44 15.52
C LEU A 1 39.38 -8.65 17.02
N ASN A 2 38.15 -8.82 17.55
CA ASN A 2 37.90 -9.06 18.97
C ASN A 2 38.70 -10.25 19.56
N ASP A 3 38.82 -11.35 18.80
CA ASP A 3 39.60 -12.54 19.21
C ASP A 3 41.12 -12.31 19.26
N LYS A 4 41.61 -11.15 18.88
CA LYS A 4 43.02 -10.78 18.84
C LYS A 4 43.44 -9.85 19.96
N THR A 5 42.54 -9.45 20.84
CA THR A 5 42.79 -8.53 21.95
C THR A 5 42.03 -8.96 23.21
N THR A 6 42.54 -8.66 24.36
CA THR A 6 41.91 -8.84 25.66
C THR A 6 41.18 -7.60 26.12
N THR A 7 41.29 -6.51 25.39
CA THR A 7 40.57 -5.26 25.66
C THR A 7 39.47 -5.08 24.61
N ALA A 8 38.33 -4.55 25.02
CA ALA A 8 37.22 -4.29 24.09
C ALA A 8 37.66 -3.39 22.93
N VAL A 9 37.25 -3.78 21.72
CA VAL A 9 37.45 -2.99 20.51
C VAL A 9 36.41 -1.88 20.49
N SER A 10 36.86 -0.62 20.54
CA SER A 10 35.95 0.52 20.41
C SER A 10 35.69 0.83 18.94
N VAL A 11 34.43 0.90 18.57
CA VAL A 11 33.96 1.29 17.22
C VAL A 11 33.58 2.77 17.25
N SER A 12 34.08 3.52 16.26
CA SER A 12 33.71 4.93 16.02
C SER A 12 33.23 5.15 14.58
N SER A 13 32.90 4.05 13.89
CA SER A 13 32.38 4.09 12.53
C SER A 13 30.95 4.61 12.53
N THR A 14 30.54 5.30 11.49
CA THR A 14 29.15 5.76 11.30
C THR A 14 28.30 4.76 10.53
N THR A 15 28.91 3.70 10.00
CA THR A 15 28.23 2.64 9.26
C THR A 15 28.85 1.28 9.59
N VAL A 16 28.00 0.29 9.77
CA VAL A 16 28.37 -1.13 9.89
C VAL A 16 27.80 -1.89 8.70
N THR A 17 28.66 -2.66 8.02
CA THR A 17 28.26 -3.49 6.87
C THR A 17 28.57 -4.95 7.11
N GLY A 18 27.72 -5.84 6.62
CA GLY A 18 27.93 -7.28 6.73
C GLY A 18 26.67 -8.08 6.47
N GLY A 19 26.80 -9.41 6.49
CA GLY A 19 25.63 -10.29 6.52
C GLY A 19 24.92 -10.18 7.87
N VAL A 20 23.60 -10.42 7.90
CA VAL A 20 22.74 -10.27 9.10
C VAL A 20 23.35 -10.92 10.33
N SER A 21 23.76 -12.20 10.25
CA SER A 21 24.34 -12.95 11.38
C SER A 21 25.67 -12.35 11.87
N ALA A 22 26.50 -11.80 10.99
CA ALA A 22 27.76 -11.18 11.36
C ALA A 22 27.55 -9.85 12.10
N ILE A 23 26.59 -9.06 11.65
CA ILE A 23 26.17 -7.80 12.29
C ILE A 23 25.61 -8.10 13.68
N ASP A 24 24.64 -9.01 13.77
CA ASP A 24 24.04 -9.40 15.05
C ASP A 24 25.10 -9.90 16.04
N THR A 25 26.03 -10.73 15.59
CA THR A 25 27.15 -11.20 16.42
C THR A 25 28.05 -10.03 16.90
N ALA A 26 28.31 -9.05 16.07
CA ALA A 26 29.14 -7.90 16.42
C ALA A 26 28.48 -7.02 17.49
N TYR A 27 27.19 -6.75 17.34
CA TYR A 27 26.42 -5.93 18.31
C TYR A 27 26.21 -6.62 19.66
N ASN A 28 26.09 -7.94 19.67
CA ASN A 28 25.93 -8.73 20.89
C ASN A 28 27.28 -9.14 21.54
N SER A 29 28.42 -8.72 20.98
CA SER A 29 29.73 -9.08 21.50
C SER A 29 30.13 -8.19 22.67
N SER A 30 30.43 -8.76 23.81
CA SER A 30 30.98 -8.04 24.98
C SER A 30 32.38 -7.47 24.73
N GLY A 31 33.08 -7.97 23.71
CA GLY A 31 34.41 -7.49 23.31
C GLY A 31 34.38 -6.37 22.25
N ILE A 32 33.22 -5.86 21.89
CA ILE A 32 33.03 -4.72 20.99
C ILE A 32 32.18 -3.66 21.72
N SER A 33 32.55 -2.40 21.62
CA SER A 33 31.87 -1.28 22.26
C SER A 33 31.71 -0.10 21.29
N GLY A 34 30.81 0.84 21.60
CA GLY A 34 30.58 2.01 20.80
C GLY A 34 29.65 1.78 19.60
N LEU A 35 28.90 0.69 19.60
CA LEU A 35 27.83 0.40 18.66
C LEU A 35 26.45 0.84 19.22
N GLY A 36 25.47 1.11 18.34
CA GLY A 36 24.08 1.39 18.68
C GLY A 36 23.46 2.60 17.99
N ASN A 37 24.23 3.35 17.19
CA ASN A 37 23.74 4.51 16.44
C ASN A 37 24.27 4.59 14.99
N GLU A 38 24.94 3.57 14.52
CA GLU A 38 25.47 3.47 13.17
C GLU A 38 24.37 3.12 12.19
N ALA A 39 24.49 3.60 10.95
CA ALA A 39 23.74 3.03 9.85
C ALA A 39 24.19 1.58 9.62
N ILE A 40 23.23 0.67 9.43
CA ILE A 40 23.49 -0.73 9.10
C ILE A 40 23.21 -0.95 7.60
N THR A 41 24.14 -1.62 6.90
CA THR A 41 23.91 -2.07 5.53
C THR A 41 24.13 -3.58 5.44
N VAL A 42 23.09 -4.30 5.02
CA VAL A 42 23.19 -5.74 4.76
C VAL A 42 23.90 -5.95 3.41
N ASP A 43 25.13 -6.39 3.43
CA ASP A 43 25.99 -6.51 2.24
C ASP A 43 25.64 -7.72 1.37
N SER A 44 24.98 -8.75 1.92
CA SER A 44 24.32 -9.81 1.16
C SER A 44 23.10 -9.30 0.38
N GLY A 45 22.68 -8.07 0.65
CA GLY A 45 21.57 -7.37 0.04
C GLY A 45 20.19 -7.77 0.56
N THR A 46 20.05 -8.91 1.25
CA THR A 46 18.74 -9.45 1.62
C THR A 46 18.61 -9.75 3.11
N ALA A 47 17.40 -9.48 3.64
CA ALA A 47 16.97 -9.85 4.98
C ALA A 47 15.48 -10.23 4.96
N SER A 48 15.09 -11.18 5.79
CA SER A 48 13.68 -11.39 6.11
C SER A 48 13.16 -10.25 7.00
N VAL A 49 11.84 -10.11 7.12
CA VAL A 49 11.22 -9.15 8.05
C VAL A 49 11.70 -9.37 9.48
N PHE A 50 11.82 -10.63 9.93
CA PHE A 50 12.34 -10.95 11.26
C PHE A 50 13.78 -10.45 11.45
N GLU A 51 14.65 -10.67 10.48
CA GLU A 51 16.04 -10.21 10.51
C GLU A 51 16.13 -8.68 10.44
N ALA A 52 15.32 -8.03 9.60
CA ALA A 52 15.25 -6.57 9.51
C ALA A 52 14.83 -5.95 10.85
N ASN A 53 13.81 -6.50 11.51
CA ASN A 53 13.38 -6.06 12.85
C ASN A 53 14.47 -6.29 13.91
N THR A 54 15.21 -7.40 13.82
CA THR A 54 16.35 -7.67 14.70
C THR A 54 17.43 -6.60 14.54
N LEU A 55 17.81 -6.29 13.30
CA LEU A 55 18.82 -5.26 13.00
C LEU A 55 18.36 -3.86 13.42
N ASP A 56 17.10 -3.52 13.17
CA ASP A 56 16.50 -2.24 13.56
C ASP A 56 16.57 -2.02 15.08
N ALA A 57 16.36 -3.08 15.85
CA ALA A 57 16.44 -3.03 17.32
C ALA A 57 17.89 -2.84 17.87
N LEU A 58 18.92 -3.07 17.06
CA LEU A 58 20.32 -2.94 17.46
C LEU A 58 20.85 -1.53 17.32
N THR A 59 20.26 -0.68 16.47
CA THR A 59 20.75 0.65 16.18
C THR A 59 19.63 1.69 16.15
N SER A 60 19.96 2.94 16.41
CA SER A 60 19.11 4.09 16.11
C SER A 60 19.37 4.68 14.72
N GLY A 61 20.33 4.14 13.98
CA GLY A 61 20.66 4.54 12.61
C GLY A 61 19.76 3.83 11.58
N VAL A 62 19.88 4.25 10.33
CA VAL A 62 19.11 3.67 9.21
C VAL A 62 19.59 2.26 8.89
N VAL A 63 18.67 1.30 8.77
CA VAL A 63 18.96 -0.03 8.26
C VAL A 63 18.64 -0.10 6.77
N THR A 64 19.60 -0.53 5.96
CA THR A 64 19.48 -0.70 4.51
C THR A 64 19.52 -2.18 4.15
N ALA A 65 18.47 -2.70 3.53
CA ALA A 65 18.36 -4.08 3.08
C ALA A 65 17.28 -4.26 2.00
N THR A 66 17.36 -5.31 1.21
CA THR A 66 16.23 -5.80 0.41
C THR A 66 15.46 -6.83 1.22
N ILE A 67 14.17 -6.62 1.42
CA ILE A 67 13.31 -7.54 2.17
C ILE A 67 12.90 -8.72 1.28
N THR A 68 13.09 -9.94 1.77
CA THR A 68 12.78 -11.16 1.01
C THR A 68 11.32 -11.57 1.09
N ASN A 69 10.61 -11.18 2.15
CA ASN A 69 9.16 -11.37 2.26
C ASN A 69 8.44 -10.40 1.31
N ASN A 70 7.38 -10.87 0.70
CA ASN A 70 6.64 -10.13 -0.31
C ASN A 70 5.11 -10.18 -0.12
N ASP A 71 4.66 -10.84 0.93
CA ASP A 71 3.26 -10.86 1.35
C ASP A 71 2.99 -9.75 2.38
N ILE A 72 1.88 -9.04 2.19
CA ILE A 72 1.55 -7.86 3.01
C ILE A 72 1.33 -8.21 4.49
N ALA A 73 0.89 -9.45 4.80
CA ALA A 73 0.64 -9.85 6.19
C ALA A 73 1.95 -9.97 6.97
N THR A 74 3.01 -10.47 6.36
CA THR A 74 4.34 -10.52 6.95
C THR A 74 5.00 -9.13 6.94
N LEU A 75 4.92 -8.39 5.84
CA LEU A 75 5.51 -7.05 5.71
C LEU A 75 4.93 -6.04 6.73
N ASP A 76 3.64 -6.16 7.06
CA ASP A 76 2.96 -5.34 8.08
C ASP A 76 3.60 -5.48 9.49
N THR A 77 4.33 -6.57 9.73
CA THR A 77 5.06 -6.81 10.99
C THR A 77 6.44 -6.14 11.07
N LEU A 78 6.87 -5.38 10.06
CA LEU A 78 8.05 -4.52 10.14
C LEU A 78 7.87 -3.50 11.27
N THR A 79 8.89 -3.35 12.14
CA THR A 79 8.83 -2.47 13.33
C THR A 79 9.37 -1.09 13.01
N GLY A 80 10.49 -0.78 12.72
CA GLY A 80 11.07 0.55 12.55
C GLY A 80 10.34 1.46 11.54
N VAL A 81 10.78 2.69 11.45
CA VAL A 81 10.31 3.68 10.47
C VAL A 81 11.49 4.42 9.88
N GLY A 82 11.38 4.84 8.61
CA GLY A 82 12.42 5.61 7.95
C GLY A 82 13.68 4.80 7.56
N ASN A 83 13.65 3.48 7.64
CA ASN A 83 14.70 2.61 7.14
C ASN A 83 14.74 2.63 5.60
N ALA A 84 15.84 2.18 5.03
CA ALA A 84 16.02 2.12 3.57
C ALA A 84 15.78 0.68 3.07
N TYR A 85 14.57 0.18 3.24
CA TYR A 85 14.19 -1.15 2.77
C TYR A 85 13.69 -1.13 1.34
N THR A 86 14.26 -1.97 0.48
CA THR A 86 13.70 -2.28 -0.84
C THR A 86 12.65 -3.38 -0.66
N ILE A 87 11.39 -3.07 -0.97
CA ILE A 87 10.23 -3.95 -0.73
C ILE A 87 9.44 -4.12 -2.02
N SER A 88 8.96 -5.34 -2.26
CA SER A 88 7.94 -5.64 -3.27
C SER A 88 6.76 -6.36 -2.64
N VAL A 89 5.53 -5.96 -2.98
CA VAL A 89 4.28 -6.60 -2.54
C VAL A 89 3.71 -7.39 -3.72
N THR A 90 3.48 -8.69 -3.54
CA THR A 90 3.06 -9.61 -4.62
C THR A 90 1.71 -10.27 -4.34
N ASP A 91 1.02 -9.90 -3.28
CA ASP A 91 -0.35 -10.37 -3.03
C ASP A 91 -1.26 -10.02 -4.21
N THR A 92 -2.12 -10.92 -4.62
CA THR A 92 -3.09 -10.67 -5.70
C THR A 92 -4.04 -9.53 -5.30
N THR A 93 -4.46 -9.51 -4.04
CA THR A 93 -5.30 -8.46 -3.46
C THR A 93 -4.64 -7.92 -2.20
N VAL A 94 -4.54 -6.60 -2.09
CA VAL A 94 -3.91 -5.93 -0.95
C VAL A 94 -4.81 -4.83 -0.38
N SER A 95 -4.72 -4.61 0.94
CA SER A 95 -5.41 -3.51 1.61
C SER A 95 -4.65 -2.19 1.40
N ALA A 96 -5.37 -1.14 1.02
CA ALA A 96 -4.84 0.21 0.90
C ALA A 96 -4.30 0.74 2.24
N GLU A 97 -5.00 0.47 3.36
CA GLU A 97 -4.55 0.82 4.71
C GLU A 97 -3.16 0.23 5.01
N LYS A 98 -2.96 -1.06 4.67
CA LYS A 98 -1.68 -1.73 4.91
C LYS A 98 -0.57 -1.22 3.99
N LEU A 99 -0.88 -0.90 2.73
CA LEU A 99 0.09 -0.26 1.82
C LEU A 99 0.52 1.11 2.38
N ASN A 100 -0.42 1.91 2.85
CA ASN A 100 -0.15 3.20 3.46
C ASN A 100 0.70 3.08 4.73
N ALA A 101 0.45 2.07 5.56
CA ALA A 101 1.26 1.78 6.74
C ALA A 101 2.67 1.30 6.36
N LEU A 102 2.80 0.48 5.30
CA LEU A 102 4.08 -0.02 4.83
C LEU A 102 4.95 1.10 4.23
N ASP A 103 4.35 2.06 3.52
CA ASP A 103 5.03 3.24 2.99
C ASP A 103 5.80 4.01 4.08
N LEU A 104 5.25 4.09 5.29
CA LEU A 104 5.88 4.77 6.43
C LEU A 104 7.08 3.99 7.01
N LYS A 105 7.24 2.71 6.70
CA LYS A 105 8.33 1.87 7.22
C LYS A 105 9.64 2.05 6.47
N THR A 106 9.59 2.53 5.24
CA THR A 106 10.76 2.66 4.40
C THR A 106 10.83 4.01 3.69
N SER A 107 12.04 4.50 3.47
CA SER A 107 12.30 5.69 2.66
C SER A 107 12.49 5.37 1.16
N VAL A 108 12.48 4.08 0.80
CA VAL A 108 12.56 3.60 -0.60
C VAL A 108 11.15 3.26 -1.06
N ALA A 109 10.78 3.72 -2.25
CA ALA A 109 9.45 3.44 -2.78
C ALA A 109 9.16 1.94 -2.88
N VAL A 110 8.04 1.51 -2.30
CA VAL A 110 7.56 0.12 -2.31
C VAL A 110 7.01 -0.21 -3.69
N ASN A 111 7.46 -1.31 -4.27
CA ASN A 111 6.96 -1.79 -5.55
C ASN A 111 5.72 -2.68 -5.36
N VAL A 112 4.55 -2.19 -5.77
CA VAL A 112 3.26 -2.91 -5.68
C VAL A 112 3.02 -3.65 -6.98
N LEU A 113 2.87 -4.98 -6.91
CA LEU A 113 2.62 -5.87 -8.04
C LEU A 113 1.23 -6.54 -7.92
N SER A 114 0.40 -6.04 -7.03
CA SER A 114 -0.96 -6.53 -6.79
C SER A 114 -1.87 -6.20 -7.97
N SER A 115 -2.80 -7.08 -8.29
CA SER A 115 -3.80 -6.83 -9.35
C SER A 115 -5.10 -6.21 -8.83
N SER A 116 -5.27 -6.14 -7.51
CA SER A 116 -6.44 -5.54 -6.87
C SER A 116 -6.05 -4.86 -5.55
N ILE A 117 -6.63 -3.68 -5.29
CA ILE A 117 -6.47 -2.95 -4.03
C ILE A 117 -7.86 -2.72 -3.43
N THR A 118 -8.00 -3.02 -2.13
CA THR A 118 -9.25 -2.83 -1.39
C THR A 118 -9.06 -1.82 -0.27
N GLY A 119 -10.08 -1.05 0.04
CA GLY A 119 -10.03 -0.11 1.16
C GLY A 119 -11.12 0.95 1.15
N SER A 120 -11.05 1.87 2.11
CA SER A 120 -11.88 3.07 2.09
C SER A 120 -11.47 4.01 0.94
N VAL A 121 -12.39 4.90 0.52
CA VAL A 121 -12.07 5.94 -0.48
C VAL A 121 -10.84 6.74 -0.09
N THR A 122 -10.73 7.11 1.19
CA THR A 122 -9.60 7.90 1.71
C THR A 122 -8.28 7.15 1.59
N ASP A 123 -8.25 5.86 1.98
CA ASP A 123 -7.03 5.05 1.91
C ASP A 123 -6.61 4.80 0.46
N LEU A 124 -7.59 4.50 -0.41
CA LEU A 124 -7.34 4.34 -1.84
C LEU A 124 -6.77 5.63 -2.45
N ALA A 125 -7.36 6.79 -2.16
CA ALA A 125 -6.85 8.07 -2.66
C ALA A 125 -5.42 8.34 -2.16
N PHE A 126 -5.10 7.98 -0.92
CA PHE A 126 -3.74 8.17 -0.37
C PHE A 126 -2.71 7.29 -1.08
N VAL A 127 -3.03 6.00 -1.35
CA VAL A 127 -2.17 5.07 -2.11
C VAL A 127 -1.68 5.68 -3.42
N TYR A 128 -2.54 6.39 -4.15
CA TYR A 128 -2.18 6.99 -5.43
C TYR A 128 -1.60 8.42 -5.33
N SER A 129 -1.66 9.04 -4.15
CA SER A 129 -1.13 10.40 -3.94
C SER A 129 0.29 10.43 -3.40
N THR A 130 0.77 9.33 -2.81
CA THR A 130 2.13 9.24 -2.25
C THR A 130 3.16 8.93 -3.34
N ASN A 131 4.40 9.39 -3.13
CA ASN A 131 5.55 8.99 -3.94
C ASN A 131 6.26 7.74 -3.39
N GLY A 132 5.81 7.22 -2.26
CA GLY A 132 6.40 6.06 -1.60
C GLY A 132 5.89 4.71 -2.11
N LEU A 133 4.93 4.71 -3.04
CA LEU A 133 4.41 3.51 -3.70
C LEU A 133 4.60 3.62 -5.22
N THR A 134 4.95 2.52 -5.86
CA THR A 134 5.16 2.41 -7.32
C THR A 134 4.53 1.15 -7.89
N GLY A 135 4.42 1.06 -9.20
CA GLY A 135 3.80 -0.09 -9.88
C GLY A 135 2.28 -0.01 -9.96
N LEU A 136 1.71 1.16 -9.65
CA LEU A 136 0.27 1.42 -9.62
C LEU A 136 -0.26 1.94 -10.95
N GLY A 137 -1.60 1.84 -11.15
CA GLY A 137 -2.33 2.48 -12.27
C GLY A 137 -3.16 1.52 -13.14
N ASN A 138 -3.15 0.22 -12.84
CA ASN A 138 -3.93 -0.79 -13.59
C ASN A 138 -4.66 -1.81 -12.69
N GLU A 139 -4.61 -1.62 -11.36
CA GLU A 139 -5.25 -2.49 -10.38
C GLU A 139 -6.77 -2.29 -10.39
N ALA A 140 -7.51 -3.37 -10.14
CA ALA A 140 -8.91 -3.24 -9.77
C ALA A 140 -9.02 -2.60 -8.38
N LEU A 141 -9.91 -1.63 -8.22
CA LEU A 141 -10.18 -0.97 -6.95
C LEU A 141 -11.51 -1.46 -6.39
N THR A 142 -11.52 -1.87 -5.13
CA THR A 142 -12.75 -2.21 -4.43
C THR A 142 -12.91 -1.35 -3.19
N VAL A 143 -13.99 -0.57 -3.15
CA VAL A 143 -14.38 0.13 -1.92
C VAL A 143 -15.08 -0.88 -1.02
N ASP A 144 -14.42 -1.25 0.09
CA ASP A 144 -14.83 -2.33 0.98
C ASP A 144 -15.70 -1.85 2.15
N SER A 145 -15.87 -0.54 2.33
CA SER A 145 -16.67 0.03 3.42
C SER A 145 -17.46 1.26 2.99
N GLY A 146 -18.75 1.22 3.24
CA GLY A 146 -19.66 2.35 2.98
C GLY A 146 -20.04 2.51 1.51
N THR A 147 -20.42 3.72 1.17
CA THR A 147 -20.80 4.15 -0.16
C THR A 147 -19.88 5.25 -0.66
N VAL A 148 -19.84 5.48 -1.97
CA VAL A 148 -19.03 6.50 -2.62
C VAL A 148 -19.92 7.50 -3.33
N SER A 149 -19.46 8.73 -3.45
CA SER A 149 -20.12 9.72 -4.32
C SER A 149 -19.74 9.48 -5.80
N VAL A 150 -20.53 10.05 -6.70
CA VAL A 150 -20.19 10.09 -8.13
C VAL A 150 -18.81 10.74 -8.36
N ASP A 151 -18.49 11.77 -7.58
CA ASP A 151 -17.19 12.44 -7.64
C ASP A 151 -16.05 11.49 -7.24
N ASP A 152 -16.23 10.67 -6.18
CA ASP A 152 -15.24 9.68 -5.77
C ASP A 152 -15.01 8.60 -6.84
N VAL A 153 -16.09 8.12 -7.49
CA VAL A 153 -16.00 7.19 -8.63
C VAL A 153 -15.19 7.81 -9.75
N ASN A 154 -15.45 9.08 -10.07
CA ASN A 154 -14.77 9.80 -11.14
C ASN A 154 -13.28 10.03 -10.82
N VAL A 155 -12.95 10.34 -9.57
CA VAL A 155 -11.55 10.39 -9.08
C VAL A 155 -10.89 9.03 -9.26
N GLY A 156 -11.51 7.95 -8.77
CA GLY A 156 -11.00 6.59 -8.91
C GLY A 156 -10.74 6.20 -10.37
N SER A 157 -11.64 6.56 -11.28
CA SER A 157 -11.49 6.33 -12.74
C SER A 157 -10.32 7.06 -13.35
N GLY A 158 -9.79 8.09 -12.71
CA GLY A 158 -8.58 8.79 -13.10
C GLY A 158 -7.30 8.20 -12.54
N LEU A 159 -7.38 7.36 -11.50
CA LEU A 159 -6.24 6.78 -10.79
C LEU A 159 -5.81 5.43 -11.37
N THR A 160 -6.75 4.65 -11.89
CA THR A 160 -6.49 3.32 -12.44
C THR A 160 -7.20 3.09 -13.77
N THR A 161 -6.66 2.19 -14.58
CA THR A 161 -7.33 1.63 -15.75
C THR A 161 -8.10 0.34 -15.44
N GLY A 162 -7.98 -0.14 -14.19
CA GLY A 162 -8.71 -1.32 -13.72
C GLY A 162 -10.16 -1.04 -13.36
N THR A 163 -10.91 -2.09 -13.09
CA THR A 163 -12.34 -1.99 -12.71
C THR A 163 -12.50 -1.41 -11.30
N ILE A 164 -13.43 -0.47 -11.13
CA ILE A 164 -13.84 0.04 -9.82
C ILE A 164 -15.10 -0.71 -9.38
N THR A 165 -15.08 -1.27 -8.18
CA THR A 165 -16.22 -1.91 -7.52
C THR A 165 -16.65 -1.07 -6.32
N ALA A 166 -17.86 -0.53 -6.34
CA ALA A 166 -18.38 0.34 -5.28
C ALA A 166 -19.91 0.41 -5.28
N THR A 167 -20.50 0.88 -4.16
CA THR A 167 -21.91 1.27 -4.10
C THR A 167 -22.00 2.80 -4.11
N VAL A 168 -22.75 3.36 -5.07
CA VAL A 168 -22.93 4.80 -5.23
C VAL A 168 -24.01 5.32 -4.28
N THR A 169 -23.74 6.46 -3.64
CA THR A 169 -24.64 7.07 -2.64
C THR A 169 -25.82 7.77 -3.26
N GLU A 170 -25.59 8.48 -4.40
CA GLU A 170 -26.61 9.29 -5.05
C GLU A 170 -27.62 8.42 -5.77
N GLY A 171 -28.87 8.88 -5.78
CA GLY A 171 -29.97 8.23 -6.46
C GLY A 171 -30.67 9.08 -7.51
N ASP A 172 -30.30 10.36 -7.65
CA ASP A 172 -30.88 11.24 -8.64
C ASP A 172 -30.14 11.17 -9.97
N MET A 173 -30.89 11.08 -11.07
CA MET A 173 -30.35 10.96 -12.43
C MET A 173 -29.50 12.16 -12.85
N ALA A 174 -29.75 13.36 -12.31
CA ALA A 174 -28.96 14.53 -12.64
C ALA A 174 -27.52 14.36 -12.21
N THR A 175 -27.28 13.83 -11.00
CA THR A 175 -25.94 13.52 -10.47
C THR A 175 -25.38 12.24 -11.11
N LEU A 176 -26.17 11.15 -11.17
CA LEU A 176 -25.73 9.86 -11.70
C LEU A 176 -25.27 9.93 -13.17
N SER A 177 -25.87 10.85 -13.97
CA SER A 177 -25.42 11.08 -15.36
C SER A 177 -23.98 11.59 -15.47
N GLY A 178 -23.42 12.11 -14.36
CA GLY A 178 -22.03 12.56 -14.25
C GLY A 178 -20.99 11.46 -14.10
N ILE A 179 -21.40 10.20 -13.93
CA ILE A 179 -20.47 9.06 -13.83
C ILE A 179 -19.63 8.95 -15.10
N GLN A 180 -18.30 9.01 -14.93
CA GLN A 180 -17.32 8.88 -16.01
C GLN A 180 -16.81 7.43 -16.11
N GLY A 181 -16.15 7.14 -17.24
CA GLY A 181 -15.66 5.79 -17.51
C GLY A 181 -16.78 4.81 -17.91
N SER A 182 -16.41 3.55 -18.05
CA SER A 182 -17.31 2.43 -18.35
C SER A 182 -16.65 1.13 -17.89
N GLY A 183 -17.44 0.05 -17.76
CA GLY A 183 -16.91 -1.25 -17.35
C GLY A 183 -16.64 -1.39 -15.85
N ASN A 184 -16.99 -0.39 -15.04
CA ASN A 184 -16.93 -0.46 -13.60
C ASN A 184 -18.08 -1.33 -13.04
N ALA A 185 -17.88 -1.94 -11.87
CA ALA A 185 -18.87 -2.75 -11.17
C ALA A 185 -19.58 -1.89 -10.09
N LEU A 186 -20.35 -0.90 -10.52
CA LEU A 186 -21.02 0.04 -9.62
C LEU A 186 -22.45 -0.45 -9.29
N THR A 187 -22.75 -0.55 -8.01
CA THR A 187 -24.14 -0.71 -7.53
C THR A 187 -24.77 0.67 -7.47
N VAL A 188 -25.79 0.89 -8.31
CA VAL A 188 -26.49 2.17 -8.45
C VAL A 188 -27.99 1.97 -8.27
N THR A 189 -28.62 2.86 -7.50
CA THR A 189 -30.07 2.88 -7.31
C THR A 189 -30.65 4.22 -7.75
N VAL A 190 -31.55 4.23 -8.73
CA VAL A 190 -32.25 5.45 -9.19
C VAL A 190 -33.53 5.62 -8.38
N THR A 191 -33.66 6.79 -7.74
CA THR A 191 -34.78 7.11 -6.82
C THR A 191 -35.70 8.25 -7.30
N ASP A 192 -35.42 8.81 -8.49
CA ASP A 192 -36.30 9.85 -9.09
C ASP A 192 -37.73 9.32 -9.25
N ALA A 193 -38.72 10.17 -9.00
CA ALA A 193 -40.13 9.81 -9.19
C ALA A 193 -40.48 9.52 -10.68
N SER A 194 -39.71 10.09 -11.61
CA SER A 194 -39.85 9.88 -13.06
C SER A 194 -38.47 9.92 -13.70
N VAL A 195 -38.18 8.97 -14.57
CA VAL A 195 -36.91 8.87 -15.28
C VAL A 195 -37.14 8.48 -16.74
N SER A 196 -36.29 8.99 -17.64
CA SER A 196 -36.39 8.63 -19.05
C SER A 196 -35.66 7.32 -19.37
N ALA A 197 -36.18 6.56 -20.33
CA ALA A 197 -35.58 5.33 -20.80
C ALA A 197 -34.17 5.56 -21.39
N ASP A 198 -33.96 6.68 -22.11
CA ASP A 198 -32.66 7.03 -22.69
C ASP A 198 -31.62 7.30 -21.60
N ALA A 199 -32.01 8.00 -20.52
CA ALA A 199 -31.12 8.27 -19.40
C ALA A 199 -30.72 6.97 -18.67
N LEU A 200 -31.67 6.07 -18.43
CA LEU A 200 -31.39 4.76 -17.85
C LEU A 200 -30.47 3.91 -18.74
N THR A 201 -30.68 3.88 -20.03
CA THR A 201 -29.81 3.16 -20.97
C THR A 201 -28.39 3.72 -20.96
N THR A 202 -28.26 5.05 -20.88
CA THR A 202 -26.97 5.71 -20.76
C THR A 202 -26.28 5.32 -19.45
N LEU A 203 -26.99 5.34 -18.31
CA LEU A 203 -26.46 4.97 -17.01
C LEU A 203 -26.04 3.49 -16.98
N ASP A 204 -26.88 2.58 -17.52
CA ASP A 204 -26.59 1.16 -17.60
C ASP A 204 -25.26 0.88 -18.34
N SER A 205 -24.94 1.66 -19.37
CA SER A 205 -23.67 1.57 -20.10
C SER A 205 -22.43 1.93 -19.26
N LYS A 206 -22.61 2.56 -18.09
CA LYS A 206 -21.51 2.98 -17.20
C LYS A 206 -21.13 1.91 -16.17
N THR A 207 -22.00 0.94 -15.94
CA THR A 207 -21.76 -0.13 -14.94
C THR A 207 -22.01 -1.50 -15.52
N THR A 208 -21.33 -2.51 -14.98
CA THR A 208 -21.56 -3.93 -15.29
C THR A 208 -22.58 -4.59 -14.35
N VAL A 209 -22.99 -3.87 -13.31
CA VAL A 209 -24.02 -4.31 -12.35
C VAL A 209 -25.36 -3.73 -12.78
N ALA A 210 -26.44 -4.53 -12.75
CA ALA A 210 -27.76 -4.07 -13.10
C ALA A 210 -28.20 -2.84 -12.27
N VAL A 211 -28.58 -1.76 -12.94
CA VAL A 211 -29.09 -0.55 -12.29
C VAL A 211 -30.42 -0.84 -11.62
N GLN A 212 -30.55 -0.54 -10.33
CA GLN A 212 -31.79 -0.63 -9.57
C GLN A 212 -32.63 0.62 -9.84
N VAL A 213 -33.91 0.45 -10.11
CA VAL A 213 -34.82 1.58 -10.40
C VAL A 213 -36.00 1.51 -9.43
N GLU A 214 -36.11 2.50 -8.57
CA GLU A 214 -37.24 2.68 -7.62
C GLU A 214 -38.22 3.73 -8.13
N SER A 215 -38.07 4.22 -9.35
CA SER A 215 -38.93 5.21 -9.98
C SER A 215 -40.34 4.68 -10.22
N SER A 216 -41.34 5.54 -10.00
CA SER A 216 -42.75 5.18 -10.20
C SER A 216 -43.22 5.37 -11.67
N THR A 217 -42.49 6.11 -12.47
CA THR A 217 -42.82 6.44 -13.86
C THR A 217 -41.62 6.37 -14.76
N LEU A 218 -41.76 5.67 -15.87
CA LEU A 218 -40.77 5.63 -16.97
C LEU A 218 -41.33 6.48 -18.14
N THR A 219 -40.53 7.41 -18.64
CA THR A 219 -40.89 8.32 -19.73
C THR A 219 -39.95 8.22 -20.92
#